data_79cc3340a419c9e71f8f858a6c7b76eb
#
_entry.id   79cc3340a419c9e71f8f858a6c7b76eb
#
_cell.length_a   1.000
_cell.length_b   1.000
_cell.length_c   1.000
_cell.angle_alpha   90.00
_cell.angle_beta   90.00
_cell.angle_gamma   90.00
#
_symmetry.space_group_name_H-M   'P 1'
#
loop_
_entity.id
_entity.type
_entity.pdbx_description
1 polymer ?
#
loop_
_entity_poly.entity_id
_entity_poly.type
_entity_poly.pdbx_seq_one_letter_code
_entity_poly.pdbx_strand_id
1 'polypeptide(L)'
;HFVCLIDKKNLDFEELTKVCENKFCKDGKRMNLIIRCGIFYVEDEPMKISGMIDRAKLAKKYITDEYVQPYMIYDDSMQAAYVDKAKLTGELQEGIAQEQFKVYYQPVIDAKTGKIASAEALIRWIHPEKGFISPGLFIPAIEEDGHFRA
;
A
#
# COMPACT_ATOMS: atom_id res chain seq x y z
N HIS A 1 -6.79 -4.13 17.60
CA HIS A 1 -7.72 -4.32 16.48
C HIS A 1 -9.05 -4.83 17.01
N PHE A 2 -10.14 -4.27 16.50
CA PHE A 2 -11.51 -4.75 16.81
C PHE A 2 -12.06 -5.39 15.53
N VAL A 3 -12.93 -6.39 15.71
CA VAL A 3 -13.68 -7.05 14.64
C VAL A 3 -15.15 -6.95 14.99
N CYS A 4 -15.95 -6.46 14.06
CA CYS A 4 -17.40 -6.36 14.19
C CYS A 4 -18.06 -7.18 13.09
N LEU A 5 -19.09 -7.92 13.40
CA LEU A 5 -19.98 -8.57 12.45
C LEU A 5 -21.29 -7.79 12.39
N ILE A 6 -21.65 -7.29 11.21
CA ILE A 6 -22.82 -6.44 10.99
C ILE A 6 -23.62 -7.03 9.82
N ASP A 7 -24.94 -7.06 9.94
CA ASP A 7 -25.80 -7.40 8.82
C ASP A 7 -25.66 -6.33 7.71
N LYS A 8 -25.44 -6.77 6.48
CA LYS A 8 -25.21 -5.92 5.31
C LYS A 8 -26.27 -4.82 5.15
N LYS A 9 -27.55 -5.15 5.46
CA LYS A 9 -28.65 -4.18 5.39
C LYS A 9 -28.57 -3.04 6.42
N ASN A 10 -27.79 -3.23 7.48
CA ASN A 10 -27.60 -2.26 8.57
C ASN A 10 -26.28 -1.46 8.39
N LEU A 11 -25.53 -1.70 7.31
CA LEU A 11 -24.28 -0.99 7.04
C LEU A 11 -24.60 0.33 6.32
N ASP A 12 -24.48 1.43 7.03
CA ASP A 12 -24.56 2.78 6.49
C ASP A 12 -23.16 3.39 6.44
N PHE A 13 -22.72 3.76 5.24
CA PHE A 13 -21.37 4.30 5.02
C PHE A 13 -21.22 5.74 5.52
N GLU A 14 -22.29 6.52 5.56
CA GLU A 14 -22.23 7.88 6.13
C GLU A 14 -22.07 7.79 7.66
N GLU A 15 -22.83 6.89 8.31
CA GLU A 15 -22.70 6.65 9.73
C GLU A 15 -21.33 6.05 10.06
N LEU A 16 -20.84 5.09 9.27
CA LEU A 16 -19.52 4.50 9.43
C LEU A 16 -18.43 5.56 9.36
N THR A 17 -18.51 6.48 8.40
CA THR A 17 -17.55 7.58 8.26
C THR A 17 -17.55 8.47 9.50
N LYS A 18 -18.72 8.85 10.02
CA LYS A 18 -18.85 9.63 11.25
C LYS A 18 -18.26 8.93 12.48
N VAL A 19 -18.43 7.59 12.56
CA VAL A 19 -17.84 6.78 13.64
C VAL A 19 -16.32 6.72 13.50
N CYS A 20 -15.81 6.63 12.28
CA CYS A 20 -14.37 6.60 12.00
C CYS A 20 -13.69 7.94 12.32
N GLU A 21 -14.40 9.07 12.18
CA GLU A 21 -13.92 10.42 12.48
C GLU A 21 -14.38 10.88 13.86
N ASN A 22 -13.94 10.25 14.92
CA ASN A 22 -14.43 10.57 16.24
C ASN A 22 -13.56 11.62 16.94
N LYS A 23 -14.23 12.64 17.52
CA LYS A 23 -13.59 13.71 18.30
C LYS A 23 -13.79 13.44 19.77
N PHE A 24 -12.72 13.15 20.47
CA PHE A 24 -12.75 12.98 21.93
C PHE A 24 -12.28 14.26 22.63
N CYS A 25 -12.94 14.56 23.74
CA CYS A 25 -12.47 15.58 24.68
C CYS A 25 -12.09 14.89 26.00
N LYS A 26 -10.81 14.88 26.32
CA LYS A 26 -10.32 14.39 27.60
C LYS A 26 -9.48 15.48 28.26
N ASP A 27 -9.78 15.80 29.51
CA ASP A 27 -9.08 16.79 30.33
C ASP A 27 -8.97 18.17 29.63
N GLY A 28 -10.04 18.61 28.96
CA GLY A 28 -10.08 19.89 28.23
C GLY A 28 -9.31 19.90 26.91
N LYS A 29 -8.63 18.82 26.54
CA LYS A 29 -7.92 18.68 25.27
C LYS A 29 -8.79 17.95 24.25
N ARG A 30 -8.99 18.57 23.08
CA ARG A 30 -9.63 17.92 21.94
C ARG A 30 -8.61 17.02 21.23
N MET A 31 -8.95 15.74 21.07
CA MET A 31 -8.17 14.78 20.30
C MET A 31 -9.04 14.27 19.16
N ASN A 32 -8.49 14.25 17.95
CA ASN A 32 -9.12 13.61 16.80
C ASN A 32 -8.61 12.17 16.76
N LEU A 33 -9.52 11.21 16.81
CA LEU A 33 -9.24 9.80 16.60
C LEU A 33 -9.78 9.42 15.23
N ILE A 34 -8.89 8.97 14.34
CA ILE A 34 -9.28 8.41 13.05
C ILE A 34 -9.15 6.89 13.14
N ILE A 35 -10.25 6.20 12.85
CA ILE A 35 -10.32 4.75 12.84
C ILE A 35 -10.36 4.30 11.37
N ARG A 36 -9.40 3.51 10.95
CA ARG A 36 -9.41 2.87 9.62
C ARG A 36 -10.17 1.56 9.67
N CYS A 37 -11.13 1.39 8.78
CA CYS A 37 -12.01 0.23 8.72
C CYS A 37 -11.81 -0.54 7.40
N GLY A 38 -11.44 -1.82 7.48
CA GLY A 38 -11.50 -2.73 6.33
C GLY A 38 -12.76 -3.56 6.41
N ILE A 39 -13.45 -3.70 5.29
CA ILE A 39 -14.74 -4.37 5.18
C ILE A 39 -14.59 -5.58 4.27
N PHE A 40 -15.09 -6.73 4.69
CA PHE A 40 -15.25 -7.91 3.86
C PHE A 40 -16.72 -8.36 3.90
N TYR A 41 -17.34 -8.51 2.74
CA TYR A 41 -18.67 -9.08 2.64
C TYR A 41 -18.59 -10.60 2.69
N VAL A 42 -19.25 -11.18 3.70
CA VAL A 42 -19.38 -12.64 3.82
C VAL A 42 -20.44 -13.09 2.84
N GLU A 43 -20.05 -13.91 1.88
CA GLU A 43 -20.93 -14.60 0.93
C GLU A 43 -21.12 -16.05 1.35
N ASP A 44 -22.02 -16.79 0.70
CA ASP A 44 -22.39 -18.16 1.06
C ASP A 44 -21.28 -19.21 0.80
N GLU A 45 -20.06 -18.79 0.50
CA GLU A 45 -18.94 -19.70 0.33
C GLU A 45 -18.35 -20.15 1.68
N PRO A 46 -18.00 -21.43 1.83
CA PRO A 46 -17.44 -21.96 3.07
C PRO A 46 -16.03 -21.44 3.30
N MET A 47 -15.91 -20.37 4.08
CA MET A 47 -14.64 -19.79 4.46
C MET A 47 -14.45 -19.79 5.98
N LYS A 48 -13.22 -20.04 6.44
CA LYS A 48 -12.88 -19.90 7.85
C LYS A 48 -12.96 -18.44 8.29
N ILE A 49 -13.45 -18.20 9.51
CA ILE A 49 -13.56 -16.84 10.10
C ILE A 49 -12.21 -16.09 10.06
N SER A 50 -11.09 -16.81 10.28
CA SER A 50 -9.75 -16.21 10.18
C SER A 50 -9.48 -15.62 8.79
N GLY A 51 -9.87 -16.34 7.73
CA GLY A 51 -9.72 -15.85 6.35
C GLY A 51 -10.57 -14.61 6.06
N MET A 52 -11.79 -14.54 6.60
CA MET A 52 -12.65 -13.36 6.48
C MET A 52 -12.03 -12.14 7.15
N ILE A 53 -11.50 -12.34 8.37
CA ILE A 53 -10.80 -11.28 9.12
C ILE A 53 -9.54 -10.82 8.38
N ASP A 54 -8.78 -11.73 7.80
CA ASP A 54 -7.54 -11.38 7.08
C ASP A 54 -7.83 -10.60 5.80
N ARG A 55 -8.91 -10.90 5.09
CA ARG A 55 -9.38 -10.11 3.95
C ARG A 55 -9.80 -8.69 4.35
N ALA A 56 -10.56 -8.53 5.44
CA ALA A 56 -10.90 -7.22 5.96
C ALA A 56 -9.64 -6.43 6.40
N LYS A 57 -8.67 -7.08 7.06
CA LYS A 57 -7.39 -6.46 7.41
C LYS A 57 -6.59 -6.06 6.18
N LEU A 58 -6.62 -6.87 5.12
CA LEU A 58 -5.95 -6.55 3.87
C LEU A 58 -6.57 -5.30 3.23
N ALA A 59 -7.90 -5.24 3.11
CA ALA A 59 -8.59 -4.07 2.59
C ALA A 59 -8.18 -2.79 3.34
N LYS A 60 -8.10 -2.85 4.67
CA LYS A 60 -7.65 -1.71 5.47
C LYS A 60 -6.26 -1.17 5.07
N LYS A 61 -5.34 -2.02 4.59
CA LYS A 61 -4.00 -1.59 4.13
C LYS A 61 -4.04 -0.73 2.86
N TYR A 62 -5.12 -0.84 2.09
CA TYR A 62 -5.32 -0.08 0.85
C TYR A 62 -5.97 1.29 1.06
N ILE A 63 -6.23 1.69 2.30
CA ILE A 63 -6.66 3.06 2.62
C ILE A 63 -5.45 3.98 2.46
N THR A 64 -5.49 4.83 1.44
CA THR A 64 -4.41 5.77 1.09
C THR A 64 -4.55 7.10 1.82
N ASP A 65 -5.78 7.58 1.99
CA ASP A 65 -6.11 8.81 2.71
C ASP A 65 -7.29 8.56 3.65
N GLU A 66 -6.98 8.44 4.92
CA GLU A 66 -7.95 8.17 5.98
C GLU A 66 -8.87 9.34 6.31
N TYR A 67 -8.49 10.56 5.90
CA TYR A 67 -9.31 11.77 6.07
C TYR A 67 -10.38 11.91 4.99
N VAL A 68 -10.13 11.33 3.81
CA VAL A 68 -11.07 11.35 2.68
C VAL A 68 -11.98 10.14 2.71
N GLN A 69 -11.40 8.94 2.95
CA GLN A 69 -12.13 7.69 2.99
C GLN A 69 -11.55 6.76 4.06
N PRO A 70 -12.13 6.75 5.27
CA PRO A 70 -11.59 5.98 6.39
C PRO A 70 -11.91 4.47 6.32
N TYR A 71 -12.58 4.01 5.28
CA TYR A 71 -12.88 2.60 5.07
C TYR A 71 -12.52 2.12 3.67
N MET A 72 -12.32 0.81 3.54
CA MET A 72 -12.09 0.15 2.26
C MET A 72 -12.79 -1.20 2.25
N ILE A 73 -13.46 -1.50 1.14
CA ILE A 73 -14.10 -2.80 0.92
C ILE A 73 -13.07 -3.71 0.24
N TYR A 74 -12.96 -4.94 0.73
CA TYR A 74 -12.09 -5.94 0.13
C TYR A 74 -12.55 -6.29 -1.29
N ASP A 75 -11.57 -6.43 -2.16
CA ASP A 75 -11.69 -6.96 -3.51
C ASP A 75 -10.60 -8.00 -3.77
N ASP A 76 -10.87 -9.04 -4.54
CA ASP A 76 -9.93 -10.12 -4.79
C ASP A 76 -8.64 -9.66 -5.52
N SER A 77 -8.70 -8.57 -6.27
CA SER A 77 -7.52 -7.95 -6.87
C SER A 77 -6.51 -7.48 -5.82
N MET A 78 -6.97 -7.09 -4.63
CA MET A 78 -6.09 -6.71 -3.51
C MET A 78 -5.26 -7.90 -3.02
N GLN A 79 -5.85 -9.09 -2.98
CA GLN A 79 -5.13 -10.31 -2.60
C GLN A 79 -4.05 -10.65 -3.62
N ALA A 80 -4.37 -10.59 -4.90
CA ALA A 80 -3.42 -10.84 -5.98
C ALA A 80 -2.24 -9.85 -5.91
N ALA A 81 -2.53 -8.55 -5.82
CA ALA A 81 -1.52 -7.50 -5.70
C ALA A 81 -0.64 -7.67 -4.44
N TYR A 82 -1.24 -8.08 -3.32
CA TYR A 82 -0.49 -8.34 -2.08
C TYR A 82 0.48 -9.51 -2.22
N VAL A 83 0.05 -10.61 -2.85
CA VAL A 83 0.89 -11.78 -3.11
C VAL A 83 2.02 -11.44 -4.07
N ASP A 84 1.73 -10.70 -5.14
CA ASP A 84 2.74 -10.28 -6.11
C ASP A 84 3.79 -9.35 -5.49
N LYS A 85 3.34 -8.40 -4.64
CA LYS A 85 4.24 -7.54 -3.88
C LYS A 85 5.12 -8.34 -2.92
N ALA A 86 4.56 -9.32 -2.20
CA ALA A 86 5.31 -10.15 -1.27
C ALA A 86 6.38 -11.01 -1.99
N LYS A 87 6.05 -11.56 -3.16
CA LYS A 87 7.01 -12.28 -4.02
C LYS A 87 8.13 -11.35 -4.47
N LEU A 88 7.79 -10.16 -4.94
CA LEU A 88 8.75 -9.18 -5.40
C LEU A 88 9.72 -8.75 -4.28
N THR A 89 9.20 -8.55 -3.07
CA THR A 89 10.02 -8.24 -1.88
C THR A 89 10.99 -9.39 -1.56
N GLY A 90 10.54 -10.64 -1.66
CA GLY A 90 11.42 -11.80 -1.46
C GLY A 90 12.56 -11.90 -2.49
N GLU A 91 12.34 -11.44 -3.71
CA GLU A 91 13.33 -11.46 -4.80
C GLU A 91 14.32 -10.29 -4.75
N LEU A 92 14.02 -9.22 -3.98
CA LEU A 92 14.85 -8.01 -3.91
C LEU A 92 16.28 -8.29 -3.45
N GLN A 93 16.45 -9.07 -2.39
CA GLN A 93 17.78 -9.36 -1.83
C GLN A 93 18.63 -10.15 -2.83
N GLU A 94 18.03 -11.13 -3.48
CA GLU A 94 18.68 -11.90 -4.53
C GLU A 94 19.02 -11.02 -5.74
N GLY A 95 18.09 -10.14 -6.15
CA GLY A 95 18.31 -9.18 -7.23
C GLY A 95 19.47 -8.24 -6.96
N ILE A 96 19.69 -7.82 -5.71
CA ILE A 96 20.85 -7.01 -5.30
C ILE A 96 22.12 -7.85 -5.37
N ALA A 97 22.12 -9.05 -4.80
CA ALA A 97 23.28 -9.94 -4.80
C ALA A 97 23.72 -10.34 -6.21
N GLN A 98 22.78 -10.45 -7.14
CA GLN A 98 23.02 -10.78 -8.55
C GLN A 98 23.22 -9.57 -9.45
N GLU A 99 23.38 -8.37 -8.88
CA GLU A 99 23.59 -7.11 -9.61
C GLU A 99 22.54 -6.83 -10.71
N GLN A 100 21.28 -7.22 -10.45
CA GLN A 100 20.17 -7.01 -11.38
C GLN A 100 19.71 -5.54 -11.43
N PHE A 101 20.12 -4.72 -10.45
CA PHE A 101 19.81 -3.30 -10.40
C PHE A 101 20.87 -2.50 -11.17
N LYS A 102 20.39 -1.69 -12.12
CA LYS A 102 21.22 -0.82 -12.95
C LYS A 102 20.82 0.63 -12.73
N VAL A 103 21.80 1.53 -12.74
CA VAL A 103 21.53 2.97 -12.69
C VAL A 103 21.67 3.52 -14.11
N TYR A 104 20.62 4.18 -14.56
CA TYR A 104 20.60 4.93 -15.82
C TYR A 104 20.63 6.42 -15.51
N TYR A 105 21.29 7.18 -16.34
CA TYR A 105 21.38 8.62 -16.17
C TYR A 105 20.62 9.32 -17.28
N GLN A 106 19.60 10.11 -16.90
CA GLN A 106 18.88 10.98 -17.82
C GLN A 106 19.51 12.37 -17.81
N PRO A 107 20.11 12.85 -18.91
CA PRO A 107 20.76 14.14 -18.93
C PRO A 107 19.74 15.28 -18.87
N VAL A 108 20.05 16.30 -18.09
CA VAL A 108 19.34 17.57 -18.03
C VAL A 108 20.13 18.60 -18.81
N ILE A 109 19.54 19.16 -19.85
CA ILE A 109 20.18 20.10 -20.77
C ILE A 109 19.87 21.53 -20.34
N ASP A 110 20.87 22.37 -20.22
CA ASP A 110 20.70 23.80 -20.08
C ASP A 110 20.13 24.39 -21.40
N ALA A 111 18.92 24.92 -21.32
CA ALA A 111 18.19 25.45 -22.48
C ALA A 111 18.88 26.65 -23.18
N LYS A 112 19.76 27.37 -22.45
CA LYS A 112 20.47 28.54 -22.99
C LYS A 112 21.75 28.16 -23.74
N THR A 113 22.45 27.16 -23.19
CA THR A 113 23.78 26.79 -23.71
C THR A 113 23.77 25.50 -24.56
N GLY A 114 22.68 24.71 -24.48
CA GLY A 114 22.59 23.40 -25.12
C GLY A 114 23.52 22.34 -24.53
N LYS A 115 24.17 22.61 -23.40
CA LYS A 115 25.09 21.69 -22.73
C LYS A 115 24.40 20.89 -21.64
N ILE A 116 24.94 19.73 -21.29
CA ILE A 116 24.51 18.96 -20.13
C ILE A 116 24.86 19.75 -18.86
N ALA A 117 23.82 20.10 -18.09
CA ALA A 117 23.96 20.80 -16.80
C ALA A 117 24.03 19.83 -15.61
N SER A 118 23.26 18.73 -15.68
CA SER A 118 23.19 17.68 -14.65
C SER A 118 22.66 16.40 -15.27
N ALA A 119 22.53 15.36 -14.46
CA ALA A 119 21.82 14.14 -14.84
C ALA A 119 21.01 13.61 -13.65
N GLU A 120 19.82 13.10 -13.93
CA GLU A 120 19.00 12.36 -12.97
C GLU A 120 19.43 10.89 -12.97
N ALA A 121 19.71 10.34 -11.79
CA ALA A 121 20.04 8.94 -11.64
C ALA A 121 18.74 8.14 -11.43
N LEU A 122 18.46 7.24 -12.37
CA LEU A 122 17.23 6.47 -12.41
C LEU A 122 17.55 4.98 -12.24
N ILE A 123 17.10 4.40 -11.14
CA ILE A 123 17.28 2.98 -10.90
C ILE A 123 16.36 2.15 -11.80
N ARG A 124 16.88 1.03 -12.29
CA ARG A 124 16.16 0.05 -13.11
C ARG A 124 16.46 -1.35 -12.59
N TRP A 125 15.44 -2.16 -12.41
CA TRP A 125 15.60 -3.56 -12.07
C TRP A 125 15.40 -4.41 -13.32
N ILE A 126 16.46 -5.09 -13.75
CA ILE A 126 16.43 -6.00 -14.89
C ILE A 126 16.43 -7.42 -14.37
N HIS A 127 15.24 -7.96 -14.18
CA HIS A 127 15.06 -9.32 -13.68
C HIS A 127 15.31 -10.34 -14.81
N PRO A 128 16.03 -11.45 -14.56
CA PRO A 128 16.40 -12.40 -15.61
C PRO A 128 15.20 -13.06 -16.30
N GLU A 129 14.11 -13.32 -15.55
CA GLU A 129 12.92 -13.97 -16.08
C GLU A 129 11.79 -13.00 -16.41
N LYS A 130 11.61 -11.95 -15.60
CA LYS A 130 10.51 -10.98 -15.71
C LYS A 130 10.86 -9.78 -16.59
N GLY A 131 12.13 -9.63 -16.98
CA GLY A 131 12.61 -8.48 -17.73
C GLY A 131 12.64 -7.20 -16.91
N PHE A 132 12.23 -6.09 -17.50
CA PHE A 132 12.21 -4.79 -16.83
C PHE A 132 11.07 -4.70 -15.80
N ILE A 133 11.44 -4.48 -14.54
CA ILE A 133 10.49 -4.21 -13.44
C ILE A 133 10.49 -2.71 -13.16
N SER A 134 9.30 -2.11 -13.20
CA SER A 134 9.12 -0.67 -12.97
C SER A 134 9.52 -0.25 -11.55
N PRO A 135 10.22 0.88 -11.36
CA PRO A 135 10.53 1.44 -10.05
C PRO A 135 9.30 1.62 -9.15
N GLY A 136 8.15 2.00 -9.73
CA GLY A 136 6.89 2.14 -9.00
C GLY A 136 6.39 0.85 -8.34
N LEU A 137 6.86 -0.32 -8.77
CA LEU A 137 6.50 -1.61 -8.16
C LEU A 137 7.43 -1.99 -7.01
N PHE A 138 8.73 -1.76 -7.13
CA PHE A 138 9.69 -2.25 -6.15
C PHE A 138 10.15 -1.20 -5.12
N ILE A 139 10.15 0.10 -5.45
CA ILE A 139 10.54 1.15 -4.49
C ILE A 139 9.63 1.14 -3.26
N PRO A 140 8.29 1.08 -3.37
CA PRO A 140 7.42 0.98 -2.19
C PRO A 140 7.68 -0.27 -1.34
N ALA A 141 8.08 -1.38 -1.98
CA ALA A 141 8.44 -2.60 -1.27
C ALA A 141 9.73 -2.44 -0.46
N ILE A 142 10.71 -1.73 -1.02
CA ILE A 142 11.98 -1.39 -0.35
C ILE A 142 11.75 -0.47 0.86
N GLU A 143 10.94 0.58 0.69
CA GLU A 143 10.65 1.57 1.73
C GLU A 143 9.94 0.97 2.94
N GLU A 144 8.98 0.06 2.71
CA GLU A 144 8.24 -0.61 3.78
C GLU A 144 9.09 -1.60 4.58
N ASP A 145 10.06 -2.25 3.94
CA ASP A 145 10.92 -3.26 4.59
C ASP A 145 11.98 -2.63 5.50
N GLY A 146 12.19 -1.31 5.42
CA GLY A 146 13.08 -0.54 6.30
C GLY A 146 14.57 -0.92 6.21
N HIS A 147 14.94 -1.84 5.32
CA HIS A 147 16.31 -2.33 5.17
C HIS A 147 17.22 -1.39 4.38
N PHE A 148 16.65 -0.40 3.70
CA PHE A 148 17.39 0.60 2.94
C PHE A 148 17.32 1.98 3.61
N ARG A 149 17.95 2.09 4.78
CA ARG A 149 18.37 3.40 5.29
C ARG A 149 19.80 3.64 4.82
N ALA A 150 19.96 4.64 3.94
CA ALA A 150 21.24 5.21 3.60
C ALA A 150 21.90 5.85 4.82
#